data_794eea20acf81edecf6ab8dcf4dd64a5
#
_entry.id   794eea20acf81edecf6ab8dcf4dd64a5
#
_cell.length_a   1.000
_cell.length_b   1.000
_cell.length_c   1.000
_cell.angle_alpha   90.00
_cell.angle_beta   90.00
_cell.angle_gamma   90.00
#
_symmetry.space_group_name_H-M   'P 1'
#
loop_
_entity.id
_entity.type
_entity.pdbx_description
1 polymer ?
#
loop_
_entity_poly.entity_id
_entity_poly.type
_entity_poly.pdbx_seq_one_letter_code
_entity_poly.pdbx_strand_id
1 'polypeptide(L)'
;MRYNDNFLRPYSVSNCIYDFQFSSNNTKTILKYELNYRNFILVTQGSIKIKLIPPKSSRYLYTIKDYDNFEFLSPVNPWDVQSQFKADFDKLKTLEVTLKKGQIIFIPAYWWYSIWFQENTSLVSFKYKTYMNNIAISNHLLVNMLQNQNVKREIAKKKNIQQEVTEDSNSNSDDKISS
;
A
#
# COMPACT_ATOMS: atom_id res chain seq x y z
N MET A 1 7.73 -10.86 -19.76
CA MET A 1 6.89 -10.94 -18.56
C MET A 1 6.53 -12.37 -18.16
N ARG A 2 5.91 -13.16 -19.02
CA ARG A 2 5.52 -14.56 -18.72
C ARG A 2 6.66 -15.45 -18.23
N TYR A 3 7.87 -15.32 -18.77
CA TYR A 3 9.03 -16.10 -18.38
C TYR A 3 9.43 -15.85 -16.91
N ASN A 4 9.52 -14.58 -16.52
CA ASN A 4 9.87 -14.22 -15.14
C ASN A 4 8.79 -14.67 -14.16
N ASP A 5 7.51 -14.55 -14.54
CA ASP A 5 6.40 -14.99 -13.71
C ASP A 5 6.46 -16.49 -13.43
N ASN A 6 6.71 -17.34 -14.44
CA ASN A 6 6.81 -18.78 -14.26
C ASN A 6 7.94 -19.17 -13.30
N PHE A 7 9.05 -18.44 -13.30
CA PHE A 7 10.19 -18.69 -12.42
C PHE A 7 9.95 -18.19 -10.98
N LEU A 8 9.28 -17.04 -10.82
CA LEU A 8 9.10 -16.38 -9.53
C LEU A 8 7.87 -16.88 -8.76
N ARG A 9 6.91 -17.47 -9.47
CA ARG A 9 5.62 -17.89 -8.94
C ARG A 9 5.77 -19.04 -7.95
N PRO A 10 5.32 -18.89 -6.69
CA PRO A 10 5.32 -20.00 -5.73
C PRO A 10 4.23 -21.03 -6.06
N TYR A 11 4.31 -22.21 -5.44
CA TYR A 11 3.22 -23.18 -5.47
C TYR A 11 2.00 -22.66 -4.70
N SER A 12 0.81 -23.13 -5.06
CA SER A 12 -0.46 -22.82 -4.38
C SER A 12 -0.77 -21.32 -4.30
N VAL A 13 -0.54 -20.60 -5.39
CA VAL A 13 -0.87 -19.19 -5.50
C VAL A 13 -2.37 -19.00 -5.53
N SER A 14 -2.89 -18.12 -4.65
CA SER A 14 -4.28 -17.71 -4.61
C SER A 14 -4.53 -16.41 -5.39
N ASN A 15 -3.55 -15.51 -5.44
CA ASN A 15 -3.63 -14.24 -6.15
C ASN A 15 -2.25 -13.76 -6.61
N CYS A 16 -2.23 -13.12 -7.79
CA CYS A 16 -1.05 -12.48 -8.36
C CYS A 16 -1.40 -11.05 -8.74
N ILE A 17 -0.54 -10.10 -8.34
CA ILE A 17 -0.67 -8.69 -8.69
C ILE A 17 0.63 -8.27 -9.38
N TYR A 18 0.49 -7.61 -10.53
CA TYR A 18 1.61 -7.06 -11.28
C TYR A 18 1.43 -5.56 -11.39
N ASP A 19 2.33 -4.81 -10.74
CA ASP A 19 2.30 -3.35 -10.77
C ASP A 19 3.44 -2.82 -11.63
N PHE A 20 3.13 -1.87 -12.48
CA PHE A 20 4.10 -1.05 -13.19
C PHE A 20 4.21 0.31 -12.53
N GLN A 21 5.43 0.72 -12.25
CA GLN A 21 5.71 2.04 -11.70
C GLN A 21 6.71 2.77 -12.59
N PHE A 22 6.36 4.00 -12.92
CA PHE A 22 7.24 4.94 -13.60
C PHE A 22 7.45 6.13 -12.67
N SER A 23 8.68 6.57 -12.55
CA SER A 23 8.99 7.69 -11.69
C SER A 23 10.08 8.57 -12.32
N SER A 24 9.94 9.86 -12.09
CA SER A 24 10.96 10.85 -12.43
C SER A 24 12.14 10.79 -11.47
N ASN A 25 13.22 11.46 -11.87
CA ASN A 25 14.41 11.59 -11.06
C ASN A 25 14.13 12.15 -9.67
N ASN A 26 14.86 11.65 -8.69
CA ASN A 26 14.87 12.09 -7.28
C ASN A 26 13.54 11.91 -6.50
N THR A 27 12.62 11.09 -7.00
CA THR A 27 11.37 10.77 -6.31
C THR A 27 11.61 9.70 -5.25
N LYS A 28 10.94 9.83 -4.10
CA LYS A 28 11.01 8.88 -2.98
C LYS A 28 9.62 8.37 -2.64
N THR A 29 9.48 7.06 -2.41
CA THR A 29 8.22 6.48 -1.94
C THR A 29 8.10 6.56 -0.43
N ILE A 30 6.86 6.57 0.06
CA ILE A 30 6.56 6.47 1.48
C ILE A 30 7.08 5.12 2.00
N LEU A 31 7.54 5.10 3.24
CA LEU A 31 7.94 3.87 3.92
C LEU A 31 6.70 3.01 4.20
N LYS A 32 6.67 1.79 3.65
CA LYS A 32 5.55 0.87 3.75
C LYS A 32 5.98 -0.58 3.86
N TYR A 33 5.06 -1.44 4.31
CA TYR A 33 5.22 -2.89 4.20
C TYR A 33 3.99 -3.53 3.56
N GLU A 34 4.17 -4.73 3.06
CA GLU A 34 3.12 -5.51 2.42
C GLU A 34 2.97 -6.89 3.07
N LEU A 35 1.76 -7.44 3.01
CA LEU A 35 1.42 -8.74 3.57
C LEU A 35 1.55 -9.89 2.57
N ASN A 36 1.99 -9.60 1.34
CA ASN A 36 2.13 -10.62 0.30
C ASN A 36 3.24 -11.61 0.67
N TYR A 37 3.01 -12.88 0.38
CA TYR A 37 3.97 -13.96 0.65
C TYR A 37 5.31 -13.72 -0.05
N ARG A 38 5.26 -13.33 -1.31
CA ARG A 38 6.44 -12.92 -2.09
C ARG A 38 6.17 -11.61 -2.79
N ASN A 39 7.12 -10.71 -2.70
CA ASN A 39 7.13 -9.46 -3.43
C ASN A 39 8.50 -9.30 -4.09
N PHE A 40 8.52 -9.23 -5.41
CA PHE A 40 9.73 -9.01 -6.20
C PHE A 40 9.62 -7.68 -6.93
N ILE A 41 10.70 -6.93 -6.95
CA ILE A 41 10.82 -5.70 -7.71
C ILE A 41 11.94 -5.88 -8.74
N LEU A 42 11.58 -5.75 -10.01
CA LEU A 42 12.50 -5.78 -11.15
C LEU A 42 12.65 -4.38 -11.73
N VAL A 43 13.88 -3.89 -11.82
CA VAL A 43 14.19 -2.62 -12.49
C VAL A 43 14.29 -2.88 -13.99
N THR A 44 13.39 -2.27 -14.77
CA THR A 44 13.35 -2.42 -16.23
C THR A 44 14.14 -1.33 -16.94
N GLN A 45 14.21 -0.15 -16.35
CA GLN A 45 15.00 0.98 -16.86
C GLN A 45 15.44 1.85 -15.67
N GLY A 46 16.62 2.48 -15.79
CA GLY A 46 17.17 3.35 -14.78
C GLY A 46 17.78 2.62 -13.59
N SER A 47 17.88 3.31 -12.47
CA SER A 47 18.42 2.79 -11.21
C SER A 47 17.63 3.29 -10.01
N ILE A 48 17.57 2.46 -8.97
CA ILE A 48 16.91 2.78 -7.70
C ILE A 48 17.82 2.46 -6.53
N LYS A 49 17.63 3.19 -5.44
CA LYS A 49 18.04 2.78 -4.10
C LYS A 49 16.83 2.32 -3.32
N ILE A 50 16.95 1.24 -2.61
CA ILE A 50 15.90 0.73 -1.74
C ILE A 50 16.43 0.60 -0.32
N LYS A 51 15.71 1.15 0.65
CA LYS A 51 15.95 0.91 2.06
C LYS A 51 14.99 -0.13 2.58
N LEU A 52 15.54 -1.12 3.28
CA LEU A 52 14.81 -2.21 3.90
C LEU A 52 14.99 -2.16 5.41
N ILE A 53 13.90 -2.35 6.15
CA ILE A 53 13.90 -2.36 7.60
C ILE A 53 13.16 -3.63 8.07
N PRO A 54 13.73 -4.41 8.99
CA PRO A 54 13.13 -5.66 9.43
C PRO A 54 11.85 -5.45 10.25
N PRO A 55 10.90 -6.40 10.24
CA PRO A 55 9.63 -6.31 10.95
C PRO A 55 9.75 -6.03 12.44
N LYS A 56 10.81 -6.53 13.09
CA LYS A 56 11.08 -6.31 14.53
C LYS A 56 11.19 -4.83 14.89
N SER A 57 11.50 -3.99 13.92
CA SER A 57 11.66 -2.54 14.07
C SER A 57 10.34 -1.76 14.00
N SER A 58 9.23 -2.40 13.69
CA SER A 58 7.92 -1.75 13.49
C SER A 58 7.47 -0.88 14.67
N ARG A 59 7.87 -1.24 15.91
CA ARG A 59 7.56 -0.46 17.11
C ARG A 59 8.13 0.96 17.13
N TYR A 60 9.16 1.23 16.32
CA TYR A 60 9.82 2.54 16.20
C TYR A 60 9.39 3.31 14.93
N LEU A 61 8.49 2.73 14.12
CA LEU A 61 8.11 3.28 12.83
C LEU A 61 6.71 3.90 12.81
N TYR A 62 6.05 4.00 13.98
CA TYR A 62 4.75 4.67 14.11
C TYR A 62 3.73 4.18 13.08
N THR A 63 3.54 2.86 13.01
CA THR A 63 2.74 2.18 12.00
C THR A 63 1.32 2.72 11.91
N ILE A 64 0.92 3.20 10.74
CA ILE A 64 -0.44 3.55 10.37
C ILE A 64 -1.01 2.38 9.56
N LYS A 65 -2.12 1.81 10.03
CA LYS A 65 -2.81 0.70 9.36
C LYS A 65 -4.08 1.26 8.71
N ASP A 66 -4.01 1.47 7.41
CA ASP A 66 -5.16 1.83 6.61
C ASP A 66 -5.80 0.54 6.06
N TYR A 67 -6.89 0.15 6.68
CA TYR A 67 -7.64 -1.03 6.24
C TYR A 67 -8.65 -0.72 5.13
N ASP A 68 -8.96 0.52 4.84
CA ASP A 68 -9.83 0.90 3.73
C ASP A 68 -9.12 0.64 2.40
N ASN A 69 -7.85 1.11 2.30
CA ASN A 69 -7.01 0.89 1.13
C ASN A 69 -6.13 -0.37 1.25
N PHE A 70 -6.19 -1.04 2.40
CA PHE A 70 -5.33 -2.18 2.74
C PHE A 70 -3.83 -1.86 2.64
N GLU A 71 -3.46 -0.67 3.15
CA GLU A 71 -2.10 -0.16 3.15
C GLU A 71 -1.54 -0.02 4.57
N PHE A 72 -0.26 -0.31 4.72
CA PHE A 72 0.46 -0.27 5.99
C PHE A 72 1.66 0.66 5.83
N LEU A 73 1.52 1.86 6.39
CA LEU A 73 2.40 2.98 6.13
C LEU A 73 3.12 3.45 7.41
N SER A 74 4.20 4.18 7.23
CA SER A 74 4.88 4.92 8.30
C SER A 74 5.02 6.39 7.92
N PRO A 75 4.79 7.33 8.84
CA PRO A 75 5.02 8.75 8.61
C PRO A 75 6.52 9.10 8.55
N VAL A 76 7.39 8.17 8.93
CA VAL A 76 8.84 8.38 8.95
C VAL A 76 9.39 8.32 7.53
N ASN A 77 10.08 9.39 7.11
CA ASN A 77 10.84 9.37 5.86
C ASN A 77 12.24 8.80 6.10
N PRO A 78 12.57 7.59 5.62
CA PRO A 78 13.86 6.95 5.90
C PRO A 78 15.04 7.60 5.16
N TRP A 79 14.78 8.49 4.20
CA TRP A 79 15.81 9.18 3.40
C TRP A 79 16.17 10.55 3.95
N ASP A 80 15.24 11.14 4.74
CA ASP A 80 15.41 12.42 5.41
C ASP A 80 14.55 12.37 6.67
N VAL A 81 15.15 11.89 7.76
CA VAL A 81 14.44 11.61 9.01
C VAL A 81 14.12 12.91 9.73
N GLN A 82 12.83 13.15 9.94
CA GLN A 82 12.36 14.31 10.69
C GLN A 82 12.89 14.28 12.13
N SER A 83 13.20 15.43 12.70
CA SER A 83 13.82 15.56 14.03
C SER A 83 13.05 14.84 15.14
N GLN A 84 11.71 14.85 15.05
CA GLN A 84 10.81 14.18 16.01
C GLN A 84 10.95 12.65 16.05
N PHE A 85 11.38 12.03 14.94
CA PHE A 85 11.52 10.57 14.82
C PHE A 85 12.98 10.10 14.94
N LYS A 86 13.92 11.04 14.94
CA LYS A 86 15.35 10.72 14.84
C LYS A 86 15.86 9.82 15.96
N ALA A 87 15.46 10.09 17.20
CA ALA A 87 15.88 9.30 18.36
C ALA A 87 15.44 7.82 18.29
N ASP A 88 14.29 7.53 17.67
CA ASP A 88 13.82 6.16 17.49
C ASP A 88 14.38 5.54 16.21
N PHE A 89 14.53 6.33 15.16
CA PHE A 89 15.11 5.85 13.90
C PHE A 89 16.58 5.44 14.04
N ASP A 90 17.37 6.14 14.86
CA ASP A 90 18.78 5.82 15.11
C ASP A 90 18.97 4.45 15.81
N LYS A 91 17.92 3.89 16.41
CA LYS A 91 17.92 2.53 17.01
C LYS A 91 17.71 1.43 15.97
N LEU A 92 17.34 1.78 14.72
CA LEU A 92 16.98 0.84 13.68
C LEU A 92 18.21 0.36 12.91
N LYS A 93 18.15 -0.92 12.51
CA LYS A 93 19.07 -1.44 11.51
C LYS A 93 18.42 -1.33 10.14
N THR A 94 19.00 -0.55 9.27
CA THR A 94 18.54 -0.37 7.89
C THR A 94 19.51 -1.03 6.93
N LEU A 95 18.98 -1.69 5.90
CA LEU A 95 19.76 -2.21 4.78
C LEU A 95 19.46 -1.34 3.56
N GLU A 96 20.49 -0.74 2.98
CA GLU A 96 20.37 0.02 1.74
C GLU A 96 20.98 -0.79 0.59
N VAL A 97 20.21 -0.95 -0.49
CA VAL A 97 20.61 -1.71 -1.68
C VAL A 97 20.36 -0.84 -2.91
N THR A 98 21.34 -0.78 -3.80
CA THR A 98 21.19 -0.11 -5.10
C THR A 98 20.92 -1.15 -6.17
N LEU A 99 19.88 -0.95 -6.96
CA LEU A 99 19.51 -1.81 -8.07
C LEU A 99 19.57 -1.05 -9.38
N LYS A 100 20.15 -1.70 -10.38
CA LYS A 100 20.25 -1.21 -11.76
C LYS A 100 19.31 -1.98 -12.69
N LYS A 101 19.15 -1.49 -13.90
CA LYS A 101 18.39 -2.16 -14.96
C LYS A 101 18.71 -3.65 -15.03
N GLY A 102 17.67 -4.48 -15.06
CA GLY A 102 17.74 -5.94 -15.15
C GLY A 102 17.93 -6.66 -13.82
N GLN A 103 18.19 -5.95 -12.73
CA GLN A 103 18.30 -6.54 -11.40
C GLN A 103 16.93 -6.66 -10.72
N ILE A 104 16.78 -7.72 -9.93
CA ILE A 104 15.58 -8.03 -9.17
C ILE A 104 15.91 -8.17 -7.69
N ILE A 105 15.02 -7.68 -6.83
CA ILE A 105 15.11 -7.87 -5.38
C ILE A 105 13.86 -8.59 -4.89
N PHE A 106 14.05 -9.46 -3.91
CA PHE A 106 13.00 -10.09 -3.14
C PHE A 106 12.78 -9.34 -1.83
N ILE A 107 11.55 -8.95 -1.55
CA ILE A 107 11.14 -8.30 -0.30
C ILE A 107 10.20 -9.28 0.43
N PRO A 108 10.61 -9.83 1.58
CA PRO A 108 9.74 -10.71 2.38
C PRO A 108 8.52 -9.98 2.92
N ALA A 109 7.47 -10.73 3.27
CA ALA A 109 6.29 -10.18 3.95
C ALA A 109 6.69 -9.44 5.24
N TYR A 110 5.95 -8.38 5.55
CA TYR A 110 6.14 -7.52 6.73
C TYR A 110 7.46 -6.72 6.77
N TRP A 111 8.34 -6.86 5.78
CA TRP A 111 9.51 -6.01 5.69
C TRP A 111 9.12 -4.62 5.21
N TRP A 112 9.57 -3.62 5.96
CA TRP A 112 9.41 -2.24 5.59
C TRP A 112 10.36 -1.88 4.46
N TYR A 113 9.88 -1.15 3.47
CA TYR A 113 10.71 -0.67 2.38
C TYR A 113 10.27 0.70 1.88
N SER A 114 11.24 1.44 1.38
CA SER A 114 11.05 2.68 0.65
C SER A 114 12.04 2.73 -0.51
N ILE A 115 11.58 3.24 -1.64
CA ILE A 115 12.35 3.31 -2.88
C ILE A 115 12.69 4.77 -3.16
N TRP A 116 13.95 5.02 -3.51
CA TRP A 116 14.42 6.28 -4.04
C TRP A 116 14.82 6.10 -5.49
N PHE A 117 14.12 6.76 -6.39
CA PHE A 117 14.37 6.79 -7.82
C PHE A 117 15.49 7.78 -8.13
N GLN A 118 16.63 7.31 -8.61
CA GLN A 118 17.82 8.14 -8.83
C GLN A 118 17.83 8.83 -10.20
N GLU A 119 17.03 8.30 -11.12
CA GLU A 119 16.86 8.80 -12.49
C GLU A 119 15.46 8.47 -12.99
N ASN A 120 15.13 8.82 -14.22
CA ASN A 120 13.88 8.40 -14.84
C ASN A 120 13.83 6.87 -14.92
N THR A 121 13.07 6.25 -14.06
CA THR A 121 13.12 4.83 -13.80
C THR A 121 11.76 4.18 -14.04
N SER A 122 11.80 2.99 -14.62
CA SER A 122 10.65 2.09 -14.67
C SER A 122 10.96 0.79 -13.93
N LEU A 123 9.98 0.31 -13.18
CA LEU A 123 10.08 -0.94 -12.47
C LEU A 123 8.78 -1.75 -12.56
N VAL A 124 8.90 -3.05 -12.36
CA VAL A 124 7.79 -3.99 -12.30
C VAL A 124 7.83 -4.72 -10.98
N SER A 125 6.71 -4.72 -10.28
CA SER A 125 6.52 -5.50 -9.06
C SER A 125 5.71 -6.75 -9.35
N PHE A 126 6.17 -7.89 -8.83
CA PHE A 126 5.46 -9.17 -8.87
C PHE A 126 5.09 -9.55 -7.44
N LYS A 127 3.80 -9.53 -7.13
CA LYS A 127 3.28 -9.78 -5.79
C LYS A 127 2.43 -11.03 -5.80
N TYR A 128 2.79 -12.00 -4.97
CA TYR A 128 2.11 -13.28 -4.87
C TYR A 128 1.54 -13.51 -3.50
N LYS A 129 0.26 -13.91 -3.44
CA LYS A 129 -0.40 -14.46 -2.26
C LYS A 129 -0.63 -15.95 -2.46
N THR A 130 -0.38 -16.74 -1.43
CA THR A 130 -0.73 -18.17 -1.40
C THR A 130 -1.93 -18.39 -0.52
N TYR A 131 -2.58 -19.56 -0.63
CA TYR A 131 -3.69 -19.91 0.26
C TYR A 131 -3.25 -19.92 1.73
N MET A 132 -2.06 -20.43 2.04
CA MET A 132 -1.51 -20.41 3.39
C MET A 132 -1.23 -18.98 3.88
N ASN A 133 -0.77 -18.10 3.02
CA ASN A 133 -0.61 -16.69 3.36
C ASN A 133 -1.96 -16.03 3.70
N ASN A 134 -3.03 -16.33 2.95
CA ASN A 134 -4.36 -15.80 3.25
C ASN A 134 -4.86 -16.25 4.63
N ILE A 135 -4.58 -17.49 5.04
CA ILE A 135 -4.88 -17.97 6.40
C ILE A 135 -4.07 -17.18 7.43
N ALA A 136 -2.76 -17.00 7.20
CA ALA A 136 -1.89 -16.28 8.12
C ALA A 136 -2.28 -14.81 8.31
N ILE A 137 -2.81 -14.15 7.26
CA ILE A 137 -3.25 -12.74 7.31
C ILE A 137 -4.77 -12.60 7.51
N SER A 138 -5.48 -13.67 7.86
CA SER A 138 -6.96 -13.69 7.98
C SER A 138 -7.50 -12.58 8.88
N ASN A 139 -6.82 -12.28 9.99
CA ASN A 139 -7.19 -11.19 10.88
C ASN A 139 -7.22 -9.82 10.16
N HIS A 140 -6.22 -9.54 9.32
CA HIS A 140 -6.16 -8.31 8.53
C HIS A 140 -7.25 -8.27 7.46
N LEU A 141 -7.53 -9.41 6.82
CA LEU A 141 -8.60 -9.53 5.82
C LEU A 141 -9.98 -9.33 6.45
N LEU A 142 -10.21 -9.89 7.64
CA LEU A 142 -11.46 -9.73 8.38
C LEU A 142 -11.70 -8.26 8.74
N VAL A 143 -10.69 -7.57 9.29
CA VAL A 143 -10.81 -6.14 9.63
C VAL A 143 -11.08 -5.30 8.38
N ASN A 144 -10.38 -5.52 7.28
CA ASN A 144 -10.63 -4.84 6.01
C ASN A 144 -12.08 -5.07 5.52
N MET A 145 -12.56 -6.31 5.57
CA MET A 145 -13.94 -6.64 5.17
C MET A 145 -14.99 -5.91 6.04
N LEU A 146 -14.81 -5.90 7.36
CA LEU A 146 -15.73 -5.23 8.29
C LEU A 146 -15.71 -3.72 8.09
N GLN A 147 -14.55 -3.13 7.88
CA GLN A 147 -14.41 -1.69 7.66
C GLN A 147 -15.05 -1.27 6.34
N ASN A 148 -14.81 -2.00 5.26
CA ASN A 148 -15.46 -1.77 3.96
C ASN A 148 -17.01 -1.87 4.03
N GLN A 149 -17.55 -2.73 4.88
CA GLN A 149 -19.00 -2.79 5.10
C GLN A 149 -19.53 -1.55 5.85
N ASN A 150 -18.79 -1.04 6.82
CA ASN A 150 -19.16 0.17 7.55
C ASN A 150 -19.15 1.40 6.65
N VAL A 151 -18.12 1.57 5.82
CA VAL A 151 -18.05 2.67 4.84
C VAL A 151 -19.23 2.62 3.86
N LYS A 152 -19.59 1.44 3.35
CA LYS A 152 -20.77 1.27 2.48
C LYS A 152 -22.07 1.66 3.17
N ARG A 153 -22.24 1.34 4.45
CA ARG A 153 -23.41 1.73 5.25
C ARG A 153 -23.49 3.23 5.44
N GLU A 154 -22.38 3.91 5.73
CA GLU A 154 -22.33 5.36 5.88
C GLU A 154 -22.66 6.09 4.57
N ILE A 155 -22.16 5.60 3.45
CA ILE A 155 -22.49 6.16 2.12
C ILE A 155 -23.97 5.97 1.81
N ALA A 156 -24.54 4.80 2.09
CA ALA A 156 -25.97 4.54 1.89
C ALA A 156 -26.83 5.45 2.77
N LYS A 157 -26.45 5.64 4.04
CA LYS A 157 -27.15 6.55 4.97
C LYS A 157 -27.10 8.00 4.49
N LYS A 158 -25.96 8.48 4.01
CA LYS A 158 -25.84 9.84 3.45
C LYS A 158 -26.70 10.03 2.20
N LYS A 159 -26.78 9.04 1.32
CA LYS A 159 -27.66 9.10 0.14
C LYS A 159 -29.14 9.19 0.51
N ASN A 160 -29.60 8.40 1.48
CA ASN A 160 -30.98 8.45 1.93
C ASN A 160 -31.34 9.80 2.53
N ILE A 161 -30.48 10.38 3.37
CA ILE A 161 -30.68 11.71 3.94
C ILE A 161 -30.77 12.79 2.84
N GLN A 162 -29.94 12.69 1.80
CA GLN A 162 -30.00 13.63 0.67
C GLN A 162 -31.27 13.49 -0.16
N GLN A 163 -31.82 12.29 -0.30
CA GLN A 163 -33.09 12.06 -0.98
C GLN A 163 -34.27 12.63 -0.17
N GLU A 164 -34.33 12.36 1.13
CA GLU A 164 -35.35 12.93 2.02
C GLU A 164 -35.37 14.48 1.99
N VAL A 165 -34.18 15.12 2.04
CA VAL A 165 -34.08 16.61 1.98
C VAL A 165 -34.52 17.15 0.61
N THR A 166 -34.34 16.43 -0.47
CA THR A 166 -34.80 16.83 -1.81
C THR A 166 -36.31 16.63 -2.00
N GLU A 167 -36.90 15.62 -1.39
CA GLU A 167 -38.35 15.38 -1.42
C GLU A 167 -39.10 16.43 -0.57
N ASP A 168 -38.61 16.75 0.63
CA ASP A 168 -39.17 17.80 1.49
C ASP A 168 -39.07 19.20 0.86
N SER A 169 -38.02 19.48 0.07
CA SER A 169 -37.90 20.74 -0.64
C SER A 169 -38.83 20.86 -1.86
N ASN A 170 -39.21 19.77 -2.49
CA ASN A 170 -40.16 19.74 -3.61
C ASN A 170 -41.62 19.85 -3.09
N SER A 171 -41.95 19.19 -1.97
CA SER A 171 -43.31 19.27 -1.39
C SER A 171 -43.67 20.67 -0.92
N ASN A 172 -42.69 21.47 -0.45
CA ASN A 172 -42.90 22.87 -0.01
C ASN A 172 -43.00 23.89 -1.18
N SER A 173 -42.66 23.49 -2.41
CA SER A 173 -42.81 24.37 -3.58
C SER A 173 -44.18 24.27 -4.25
N ASP A 174 -44.90 23.16 -4.09
CA ASP A 174 -46.20 22.94 -4.71
C ASP A 174 -47.35 23.61 -3.92
N ASP A 175 -47.21 23.83 -2.60
CA ASP A 175 -48.17 24.52 -1.76
C ASP A 175 -48.20 26.06 -1.90
N LYS A 176 -47.26 26.66 -2.67
CA LYS A 176 -47.19 28.10 -2.88
C LYS A 176 -47.78 28.58 -4.24
N ILE A 177 -48.32 27.71 -5.04
CA ILE A 177 -48.86 28.03 -6.39
C ILE A 177 -50.42 28.00 -6.39
N SER A 178 -51.07 27.66 -5.27
CA SER A 178 -52.53 27.57 -5.16
C SER A 178 -53.12 28.53 -4.15
N SER A 179 -52.73 29.82 -4.19
CA SER A 179 -53.42 30.89 -3.49
C SER A 179 -53.39 32.20 -4.25
#